data_178d3006a73821609ccba539a1be6fe3
#
_entry.id   178d3006a73821609ccba539a1be6fe3
#
_cell.length_a   1.000
_cell.length_b   1.000
_cell.length_c   1.000
_cell.angle_alpha   90.00
_cell.angle_beta   90.00
_cell.angle_gamma   90.00
#
_symmetry.space_group_name_H-M   'P 1'
#
loop_
_entity.id
_entity.type
_entity.pdbx_description
1 polymer ?
#
loop_
_entity_poly.entity_id
_entity_poly.type
_entity_poly.pdbx_seq_one_letter_code
_entity_poly.pdbx_strand_id
1 'polypeptide(L)'
;MTLAAYHPARMVIDQMYFGTIQALPMLAPLMGRAVAVGGMAAVPFWRRTLRENARLALGPHAAESEVRAVATEMLLNMQRSIAEILLSEGVTVDALAARVSRFSGQEQYHTAHDRGRGVVVASAHMGAFEPSIALLRKFESRIHVLFHPDPLPRFERARSALRQSLGIIEHAVSDGVSAWAALQDALRANEVVVLHADRVMPMQQGSRIPFLGAHDTVLPTGAARLALACGAPIVPTFCYRHGHELEVEMMAPIYCEVESLRSSEVASHPAQLALVAALETAIRKHPSQWMAFMQVREARK
;
A
#
# COMPACT_ATOMS: atom_id res chain seq x y z
N MET A 1 5.36 24.78 9.76
CA MET A 1 6.17 24.32 8.60
C MET A 1 7.63 24.51 8.96
N THR A 2 8.27 23.50 9.51
CA THR A 2 9.63 23.59 10.02
C THR A 2 10.63 23.29 8.91
N LEU A 3 11.63 24.14 8.75
CA LEU A 3 12.77 24.09 7.79
C LEU A 3 13.68 22.83 7.88
N ALA A 4 13.29 21.80 8.62
CA ALA A 4 14.03 20.55 8.79
C ALA A 4 13.97 19.60 7.57
N ALA A 5 13.35 19.98 6.44
CA ALA A 5 13.01 19.07 5.36
C ALA A 5 14.01 18.99 4.19
N TYR A 6 14.98 19.87 4.07
CA TYR A 6 15.91 19.88 2.94
C TYR A 6 17.28 19.27 3.29
N HIS A 7 17.31 17.96 3.44
CA HIS A 7 18.59 17.27 3.42
C HIS A 7 19.11 17.22 1.96
N PRO A 8 20.38 17.57 1.67
CA PRO A 8 20.94 17.57 0.30
C PRO A 8 20.67 16.31 -0.51
N ALA A 9 20.70 15.14 0.14
CA ALA A 9 20.40 13.87 -0.51
C ALA A 9 18.96 13.77 -1.06
N ARG A 10 17.97 14.39 -0.40
CA ARG A 10 16.58 14.42 -0.90
C ARG A 10 16.47 15.26 -2.16
N MET A 11 17.16 16.40 -2.22
CA MET A 11 17.19 17.27 -3.39
C MET A 11 17.85 16.57 -4.60
N VAL A 12 18.92 15.82 -4.36
CA VAL A 12 19.57 15.01 -5.42
C VAL A 12 18.60 13.94 -5.95
N ILE A 13 17.89 13.24 -5.10
CA ILE A 13 16.90 12.24 -5.51
C ILE A 13 15.77 12.92 -6.29
N ASP A 14 15.17 13.97 -5.75
CA ASP A 14 14.02 14.64 -6.37
C ASP A 14 14.35 15.27 -7.71
N GLN A 15 15.48 15.98 -7.82
CA GLN A 15 15.84 16.69 -9.03
C GLN A 15 16.59 15.82 -10.04
N MET A 16 17.63 15.10 -9.60
CA MET A 16 18.45 14.32 -10.53
C MET A 16 17.79 12.98 -10.89
N TYR A 17 17.42 12.18 -9.89
CA TYR A 17 16.89 10.84 -10.17
C TYR A 17 15.48 10.91 -10.78
N PHE A 18 14.53 11.55 -10.13
CA PHE A 18 13.16 11.66 -10.63
C PHE A 18 13.06 12.54 -11.88
N GLY A 19 13.82 13.65 -11.92
CA GLY A 19 13.88 14.51 -13.10
C GLY A 19 14.40 13.78 -14.33
N THR A 20 15.43 12.94 -14.18
CA THR A 20 15.96 12.14 -15.30
C THR A 20 14.95 11.09 -15.76
N ILE A 21 14.22 10.42 -14.85
CA ILE A 21 13.17 9.46 -15.23
C ILE A 21 12.08 10.15 -16.08
N GLN A 22 11.65 11.35 -15.69
CA GLN A 22 10.63 12.09 -16.44
C GLN A 22 11.15 12.60 -17.79
N ALA A 23 12.39 13.08 -17.86
CA ALA A 23 12.98 13.59 -19.10
C ALA A 23 13.38 12.48 -20.09
N LEU A 24 13.82 11.32 -19.59
CA LEU A 24 14.33 10.19 -20.36
C LEU A 24 13.70 8.87 -19.87
N PRO A 25 12.40 8.63 -20.14
CA PRO A 25 11.66 7.46 -19.63
C PRO A 25 12.31 6.12 -19.94
N MET A 26 12.98 6.01 -21.09
CA MET A 26 13.69 4.79 -21.51
C MET A 26 14.81 4.36 -20.54
N LEU A 27 15.33 5.29 -19.75
CA LEU A 27 16.38 4.99 -18.76
C LEU A 27 15.81 4.50 -17.41
N ALA A 28 14.51 4.64 -17.18
CA ALA A 28 13.90 4.28 -15.90
C ALA A 28 14.18 2.83 -15.45
N PRO A 29 14.11 1.79 -16.32
CA PRO A 29 14.43 0.42 -15.91
C PRO A 29 15.90 0.23 -15.51
N LEU A 30 16.81 0.86 -16.27
CA LEU A 30 18.26 0.78 -15.99
C LEU A 30 18.60 1.51 -14.69
N MET A 31 18.08 2.71 -14.51
CA MET A 31 18.28 3.51 -13.30
C MET A 31 17.68 2.83 -12.07
N GLY A 32 16.47 2.29 -12.18
CA GLY A 32 15.83 1.53 -11.11
C GLY A 32 16.65 0.31 -10.70
N ARG A 33 17.20 -0.42 -11.67
CA ARG A 33 18.08 -1.56 -11.40
C ARG A 33 19.40 -1.13 -10.74
N ALA A 34 19.99 -0.03 -11.20
CA ALA A 34 21.22 0.51 -10.60
C ALA A 34 20.99 0.94 -9.14
N VAL A 35 19.85 1.61 -8.86
CA VAL A 35 19.45 1.98 -7.48
C VAL A 35 19.17 0.75 -6.64
N ALA A 36 18.49 -0.27 -7.16
CA ALA A 36 18.20 -1.49 -6.41
C ALA A 36 19.49 -2.24 -6.03
N VAL A 37 20.35 -2.51 -6.99
CA VAL A 37 21.61 -3.26 -6.75
C VAL A 37 22.59 -2.41 -5.93
N GLY A 38 22.82 -1.16 -6.34
CA GLY A 38 23.72 -0.24 -5.65
C GLY A 38 23.25 0.12 -4.24
N GLY A 39 21.95 0.32 -4.06
CA GLY A 39 21.34 0.61 -2.76
C GLY A 39 21.47 -0.57 -1.80
N MET A 40 21.26 -1.79 -2.26
CA MET A 40 21.46 -3.00 -1.45
C MET A 40 22.93 -3.19 -1.07
N ALA A 41 23.86 -2.77 -1.91
CA ALA A 41 25.29 -2.83 -1.61
C ALA A 41 25.73 -1.71 -0.65
N ALA A 42 25.34 -0.46 -0.93
CA ALA A 42 25.90 0.74 -0.31
C ALA A 42 25.10 1.27 0.90
N VAL A 43 23.78 0.95 1.03
CA VAL A 43 22.92 1.48 2.09
C VAL A 43 22.63 0.40 3.15
N PRO A 44 23.33 0.39 4.30
CA PRO A 44 23.16 -0.66 5.32
C PRO A 44 21.72 -0.76 5.86
N PHE A 45 21.05 0.39 6.01
CA PHE A 45 19.66 0.43 6.48
C PHE A 45 18.71 -0.33 5.52
N TRP A 46 18.79 -0.06 4.21
CA TRP A 46 17.94 -0.76 3.22
C TRP A 46 18.26 -2.26 3.21
N ARG A 47 19.53 -2.59 3.17
CA ARG A 47 19.99 -4.00 3.19
C ARG A 47 19.45 -4.76 4.39
N ARG A 48 19.54 -4.16 5.60
CA ARG A 48 19.04 -4.79 6.81
C ARG A 48 17.52 -4.93 6.79
N THR A 49 16.80 -3.83 6.59
CA THR A 49 15.34 -3.78 6.64
C THR A 49 14.71 -4.71 5.61
N LEU A 50 15.16 -4.63 4.34
CA LEU A 50 14.59 -5.45 3.28
C LEU A 50 14.89 -6.94 3.46
N ARG A 51 16.06 -7.31 3.97
CA ARG A 51 16.37 -8.73 4.30
C ARG A 51 15.52 -9.22 5.47
N GLU A 52 15.33 -8.42 6.51
CA GLU A 52 14.44 -8.78 7.62
C GLU A 52 13.02 -9.00 7.14
N ASN A 53 12.47 -8.09 6.33
CA ASN A 53 11.13 -8.22 5.78
C ASN A 53 11.01 -9.37 4.76
N ALA A 54 12.02 -9.58 3.92
CA ALA A 54 12.07 -10.73 3.02
C ALA A 54 12.07 -12.07 3.78
N ARG A 55 12.83 -12.16 4.87
CA ARG A 55 12.86 -13.34 5.73
C ARG A 55 11.51 -13.58 6.41
N LEU A 56 10.82 -12.52 6.84
CA LEU A 56 9.44 -12.65 7.36
C LEU A 56 8.50 -13.22 6.30
N ALA A 57 8.54 -12.69 5.08
CA ALA A 57 7.66 -13.10 4.00
C ALA A 57 7.92 -14.53 3.52
N LEU A 58 9.19 -14.94 3.47
CA LEU A 58 9.62 -16.28 3.04
C LEU A 58 9.53 -17.33 4.15
N GLY A 59 9.58 -16.91 5.42
CA GLY A 59 9.62 -17.80 6.57
C GLY A 59 11.03 -18.08 7.09
N PRO A 60 11.13 -18.72 8.29
CA PRO A 60 12.38 -18.85 9.05
C PRO A 60 13.42 -19.78 8.40
N HIS A 61 12.99 -20.68 7.51
CA HIS A 61 13.86 -21.68 6.88
C HIS A 61 14.38 -21.26 5.50
N ALA A 62 14.05 -20.05 5.02
CA ALA A 62 14.49 -19.55 3.72
C ALA A 62 16.02 -19.43 3.65
N ALA A 63 16.59 -19.88 2.53
CA ALA A 63 18.03 -19.77 2.29
C ALA A 63 18.48 -18.30 2.21
N GLU A 64 19.67 -17.97 2.70
CA GLU A 64 20.17 -16.59 2.68
C GLU A 64 20.31 -16.01 1.26
N SER A 65 20.59 -16.88 0.27
CA SER A 65 20.58 -16.49 -1.14
C SER A 65 19.22 -16.05 -1.63
N GLU A 66 18.17 -16.77 -1.24
CA GLU A 66 16.77 -16.46 -1.57
C GLU A 66 16.30 -15.17 -0.88
N VAL A 67 16.61 -15.02 0.41
CA VAL A 67 16.33 -13.78 1.16
C VAL A 67 16.98 -12.57 0.49
N ARG A 68 18.23 -12.69 0.03
CA ARG A 68 18.91 -11.59 -0.69
C ARG A 68 18.27 -11.29 -2.04
N ALA A 69 17.90 -12.31 -2.78
CA ALA A 69 17.25 -12.14 -4.07
C ALA A 69 15.90 -11.43 -3.91
N VAL A 70 15.03 -11.92 -3.00
CA VAL A 70 13.73 -11.31 -2.72
C VAL A 70 13.88 -9.87 -2.21
N ALA A 71 14.81 -9.60 -1.30
CA ALA A 71 15.07 -8.24 -0.81
C ALA A 71 15.49 -7.26 -1.92
N THR A 72 16.30 -7.74 -2.88
CA THR A 72 16.69 -6.92 -4.04
C THR A 72 15.50 -6.67 -4.98
N GLU A 73 14.68 -7.69 -5.24
CA GLU A 73 13.48 -7.56 -6.06
C GLU A 73 12.41 -6.67 -5.41
N MET A 74 12.25 -6.69 -4.09
CA MET A 74 11.40 -5.73 -3.36
C MET A 74 11.80 -4.28 -3.70
N LEU A 75 13.10 -3.98 -3.64
CA LEU A 75 13.60 -2.64 -3.95
C LEU A 75 13.40 -2.30 -5.44
N LEU A 76 13.62 -3.27 -6.33
CA LEU A 76 13.38 -3.10 -7.76
C LEU A 76 11.90 -2.85 -8.08
N ASN A 77 10.99 -3.58 -7.44
CA ASN A 77 9.55 -3.37 -7.61
C ASN A 77 9.11 -1.97 -7.12
N MET A 78 9.72 -1.46 -6.04
CA MET A 78 9.50 -0.07 -5.64
C MET A 78 9.97 0.91 -6.72
N GLN A 79 11.16 0.70 -7.29
CA GLN A 79 11.67 1.60 -8.34
C GLN A 79 10.75 1.59 -9.56
N ARG A 80 10.19 0.43 -9.91
CA ARG A 80 9.17 0.30 -10.98
C ARG A 80 7.91 1.12 -10.66
N SER A 81 7.37 0.99 -9.45
CA SER A 81 6.18 1.74 -9.02
C SER A 81 6.44 3.25 -8.98
N ILE A 82 7.61 3.69 -8.50
CA ILE A 82 8.02 5.11 -8.54
C ILE A 82 8.05 5.61 -9.99
N ALA A 83 8.69 4.87 -10.90
CA ALA A 83 8.78 5.26 -12.31
C ALA A 83 7.40 5.33 -12.97
N GLU A 84 6.53 4.36 -12.72
CA GLU A 84 5.16 4.35 -13.24
C GLU A 84 4.36 5.57 -12.79
N ILE A 85 4.46 5.96 -11.53
CA ILE A 85 3.81 7.17 -11.00
C ILE A 85 4.39 8.43 -11.65
N LEU A 86 5.73 8.54 -11.73
CA LEU A 86 6.39 9.71 -12.35
C LEU A 86 6.04 9.86 -13.83
N LEU A 87 5.73 8.75 -14.51
CA LEU A 87 5.42 8.71 -15.94
C LEU A 87 3.90 8.63 -16.21
N SER A 88 3.06 8.78 -15.18
CA SER A 88 1.60 8.67 -15.32
C SER A 88 0.91 9.94 -15.81
N GLU A 89 1.64 11.03 -16.02
CA GLU A 89 1.06 12.30 -16.49
C GLU A 89 0.33 12.07 -17.83
N GLY A 90 -0.94 12.47 -17.88
CA GLY A 90 -1.79 12.29 -19.06
C GLY A 90 -2.33 10.87 -19.29
N VAL A 91 -2.01 9.91 -18.43
CA VAL A 91 -2.56 8.55 -18.53
C VAL A 91 -4.02 8.55 -18.06
N THR A 92 -4.91 8.00 -18.90
CA THR A 92 -6.34 7.93 -18.61
C THR A 92 -6.68 6.76 -17.68
N VAL A 93 -7.83 6.86 -16.99
CA VAL A 93 -8.40 5.76 -16.17
C VAL A 93 -8.52 4.48 -17.01
N ASP A 94 -9.00 4.59 -18.25
CA ASP A 94 -9.18 3.46 -19.15
C ASP A 94 -7.85 2.78 -19.51
N ALA A 95 -6.82 3.57 -19.81
CA ALA A 95 -5.50 3.04 -20.12
C ALA A 95 -4.86 2.33 -18.92
N LEU A 96 -5.03 2.85 -17.70
CA LEU A 96 -4.55 2.19 -16.49
C LEU A 96 -5.34 0.92 -16.19
N ALA A 97 -6.66 0.95 -16.28
CA ALA A 97 -7.51 -0.22 -16.04
C ALA A 97 -7.24 -1.34 -17.06
N ALA A 98 -6.98 -0.99 -18.32
CA ALA A 98 -6.65 -1.95 -19.37
C ALA A 98 -5.33 -2.72 -19.14
N ARG A 99 -4.47 -2.25 -18.24
CA ARG A 99 -3.26 -2.99 -17.83
C ARG A 99 -3.58 -4.22 -16.95
N VAL A 100 -4.78 -4.27 -16.37
CA VAL A 100 -5.21 -5.42 -15.57
C VAL A 100 -5.76 -6.49 -16.50
N SER A 101 -5.00 -7.55 -16.70
CA SER A 101 -5.36 -8.67 -17.59
C SER A 101 -6.19 -9.74 -16.87
N ARG A 102 -6.11 -9.81 -15.53
CA ARG A 102 -6.87 -10.74 -14.71
C ARG A 102 -7.49 -10.03 -13.53
N PHE A 103 -8.80 -10.25 -13.34
CA PHE A 103 -9.56 -9.69 -12.23
C PHE A 103 -10.45 -10.75 -11.62
N SER A 104 -10.35 -10.98 -10.32
CA SER A 104 -11.13 -11.97 -9.58
C SER A 104 -11.76 -11.35 -8.33
N GLY A 105 -12.87 -11.96 -7.87
CA GLY A 105 -13.58 -11.55 -6.66
C GLY A 105 -14.52 -10.35 -6.83
N GLN A 106 -14.79 -9.90 -8.06
CA GLN A 106 -15.70 -8.78 -8.32
C GLN A 106 -17.12 -9.04 -7.81
N GLU A 107 -17.63 -10.24 -8.01
CA GLU A 107 -18.97 -10.61 -7.53
C GLU A 107 -19.07 -10.56 -6.00
N GLN A 108 -18.03 -11.03 -5.30
CA GLN A 108 -17.94 -10.96 -3.85
C GLN A 108 -17.90 -9.51 -3.34
N TYR A 109 -17.21 -8.63 -4.07
CA TYR A 109 -17.19 -7.21 -3.78
C TYR A 109 -18.57 -6.59 -3.92
N HIS A 110 -19.27 -6.82 -5.03
CA HIS A 110 -20.64 -6.29 -5.24
C HIS A 110 -21.60 -6.80 -4.16
N THR A 111 -21.54 -8.10 -3.82
CA THR A 111 -22.34 -8.65 -2.73
C THR A 111 -22.07 -7.94 -1.39
N ALA A 112 -20.84 -7.56 -1.12
CA ALA A 112 -20.48 -6.82 0.08
C ALA A 112 -21.00 -5.36 0.03
N HIS A 113 -20.85 -4.68 -1.11
CA HIS A 113 -21.26 -3.30 -1.33
C HIS A 113 -22.79 -3.12 -1.31
N ASP A 114 -23.54 -4.10 -1.84
CA ASP A 114 -25.00 -4.11 -1.88
C ASP A 114 -25.65 -4.15 -0.48
N ARG A 115 -24.87 -4.38 0.58
CA ARG A 115 -25.33 -4.24 1.96
C ARG A 115 -25.63 -2.79 2.39
N GLY A 116 -25.22 -1.80 1.59
CA GLY A 116 -25.52 -0.39 1.83
C GLY A 116 -24.76 0.24 3.01
N ARG A 117 -23.57 -0.30 3.35
CA ARG A 117 -22.71 0.18 4.43
C ARG A 117 -21.36 0.71 3.96
N GLY A 118 -21.22 0.93 2.63
CA GLY A 118 -19.93 1.17 2.01
C GLY A 118 -18.99 -0.03 2.12
N VAL A 119 -17.78 0.12 1.60
CA VAL A 119 -16.76 -0.94 1.65
C VAL A 119 -15.41 -0.36 2.06
N VAL A 120 -14.74 -1.00 2.99
CA VAL A 120 -13.32 -0.78 3.24
C VAL A 120 -12.51 -1.73 2.37
N VAL A 121 -11.88 -1.21 1.32
CA VAL A 121 -10.89 -1.96 0.53
C VAL A 121 -9.55 -1.86 1.24
N ALA A 122 -9.08 -2.98 1.78
CA ALA A 122 -7.82 -3.04 2.52
C ALA A 122 -6.76 -3.78 1.73
N SER A 123 -5.55 -3.20 1.64
CA SER A 123 -4.46 -3.73 0.82
C SER A 123 -3.11 -3.71 1.55
N ALA A 124 -2.10 -4.34 0.96
CA ALA A 124 -0.70 -4.13 1.27
C ALA A 124 -0.04 -3.23 0.21
N HIS A 125 1.07 -2.59 0.55
CA HIS A 125 1.90 -1.91 -0.45
C HIS A 125 2.61 -2.94 -1.31
N MET A 126 1.94 -3.43 -2.35
CA MET A 126 2.51 -4.42 -3.26
C MET A 126 1.96 -4.27 -4.68
N GLY A 127 2.72 -4.77 -5.66
CA GLY A 127 2.33 -4.77 -7.07
C GLY A 127 2.21 -3.38 -7.68
N ALA A 128 1.02 -3.05 -8.19
CA ALA A 128 0.70 -1.75 -8.81
C ALA A 128 -0.67 -1.26 -8.29
N PHE A 129 -0.64 -0.28 -7.42
CA PHE A 129 -1.84 0.23 -6.74
C PHE A 129 -2.75 1.02 -7.69
N GLU A 130 -2.18 1.88 -8.52
CA GLU A 130 -2.92 2.83 -9.35
C GLU A 130 -3.81 2.15 -10.40
N PRO A 131 -3.37 1.11 -11.13
CA PRO A 131 -4.24 0.33 -12.01
C PRO A 131 -5.39 -0.38 -11.27
N SER A 132 -5.19 -0.81 -10.02
CA SER A 132 -6.29 -1.40 -9.22
C SER A 132 -7.36 -0.37 -8.91
N ILE A 133 -6.97 0.86 -8.56
CA ILE A 133 -7.90 1.97 -8.35
C ILE A 133 -8.59 2.35 -9.67
N ALA A 134 -7.86 2.41 -10.78
CA ALA A 134 -8.45 2.68 -12.08
C ALA A 134 -9.50 1.62 -12.47
N LEU A 135 -9.25 0.35 -12.14
CA LEU A 135 -10.23 -0.71 -12.32
C LEU A 135 -11.44 -0.52 -11.42
N LEU A 136 -11.25 -0.20 -10.15
CA LEU A 136 -12.33 0.07 -9.19
C LEU A 136 -13.21 1.26 -9.65
N ARG A 137 -12.60 2.30 -10.26
CA ARG A 137 -13.32 3.43 -10.86
C ARG A 137 -14.28 3.06 -11.99
N LYS A 138 -14.18 1.87 -12.58
CA LYS A 138 -15.11 1.41 -13.61
C LYS A 138 -16.52 1.14 -13.06
N PHE A 139 -16.64 0.85 -11.78
CA PHE A 139 -17.91 0.54 -11.14
C PHE A 139 -18.19 1.35 -9.87
N GLU A 140 -17.18 2.10 -9.36
CA GLU A 140 -17.35 2.97 -8.21
C GLU A 140 -17.16 4.44 -8.58
N SER A 141 -18.15 5.27 -8.24
CA SER A 141 -18.14 6.69 -8.57
C SER A 141 -17.37 7.54 -7.56
N ARG A 142 -17.26 7.10 -6.31
CA ARG A 142 -16.60 7.83 -5.22
C ARG A 142 -15.68 6.91 -4.45
N ILE A 143 -14.38 7.18 -4.55
CA ILE A 143 -13.33 6.42 -3.89
C ILE A 143 -12.52 7.37 -2.99
N HIS A 144 -12.48 7.08 -1.71
CA HIS A 144 -11.74 7.82 -0.70
C HIS A 144 -10.45 7.11 -0.37
N VAL A 145 -9.35 7.83 -0.32
CA VAL A 145 -8.02 7.28 0.03
C VAL A 145 -7.42 8.09 1.18
N LEU A 146 -7.02 7.40 2.24
CA LEU A 146 -6.19 8.01 3.28
C LEU A 146 -4.73 7.92 2.84
N PHE A 147 -4.05 9.04 2.75
CA PHE A 147 -2.67 9.09 2.28
C PHE A 147 -1.74 9.86 3.23
N HIS A 148 -0.46 9.55 3.14
CA HIS A 148 0.60 10.30 3.78
C HIS A 148 1.33 11.11 2.70
N PRO A 149 1.40 12.46 2.82
CA PRO A 149 2.14 13.28 1.86
C PRO A 149 3.60 12.86 1.78
N ASP A 150 4.13 12.72 0.56
CA ASP A 150 5.53 12.36 0.36
C ASP A 150 6.43 13.60 0.58
N PRO A 151 7.57 13.44 1.27
CA PRO A 151 8.48 14.55 1.49
C PRO A 151 9.25 15.00 0.24
N LEU A 152 9.17 14.25 -0.88
CA LEU A 152 9.81 14.57 -2.15
C LEU A 152 8.82 15.31 -3.06
N PRO A 153 8.98 16.63 -3.29
CA PRO A 153 7.95 17.45 -3.91
C PRO A 153 7.56 17.04 -5.34
N ARG A 154 8.53 16.57 -6.13
CA ARG A 154 8.28 16.13 -7.50
C ARG A 154 7.46 14.85 -7.53
N PHE A 155 7.78 13.91 -6.66
CA PHE A 155 7.05 12.64 -6.54
C PHE A 155 5.63 12.88 -6.00
N GLU A 156 5.49 13.74 -4.97
CA GLU A 156 4.16 14.07 -4.45
C GLU A 156 3.28 14.78 -5.49
N ARG A 157 3.83 15.69 -6.29
CA ARG A 157 3.06 16.31 -7.39
C ARG A 157 2.58 15.27 -8.40
N ALA A 158 3.43 14.32 -8.80
CA ALA A 158 3.04 13.24 -9.72
C ALA A 158 1.95 12.36 -9.12
N ARG A 159 2.08 11.98 -7.83
CA ARG A 159 1.06 11.20 -7.11
C ARG A 159 -0.27 11.94 -7.01
N SER A 160 -0.23 13.21 -6.63
CA SER A 160 -1.44 14.03 -6.50
C SER A 160 -2.14 14.20 -7.84
N ALA A 161 -1.38 14.52 -8.91
CA ALA A 161 -1.93 14.61 -10.26
C ALA A 161 -2.59 13.29 -10.72
N LEU A 162 -1.95 12.16 -10.45
CA LEU A 162 -2.50 10.85 -10.76
C LEU A 162 -3.77 10.55 -9.95
N ARG A 163 -3.78 10.81 -8.64
CA ARG A 163 -4.98 10.62 -7.81
C ARG A 163 -6.14 11.51 -8.28
N GLN A 164 -5.85 12.76 -8.66
CA GLN A 164 -6.86 13.66 -9.23
C GLN A 164 -7.39 13.14 -10.57
N SER A 165 -6.52 12.65 -11.47
CA SER A 165 -6.95 12.08 -12.74
C SER A 165 -7.81 10.82 -12.58
N LEU A 166 -7.59 10.07 -11.50
CA LEU A 166 -8.40 8.92 -11.09
C LEU A 166 -9.71 9.34 -10.39
N GLY A 167 -9.94 10.63 -10.12
CA GLY A 167 -11.11 11.12 -9.41
C GLY A 167 -11.18 10.63 -7.95
N ILE A 168 -10.00 10.43 -7.33
CA ILE A 168 -9.89 10.01 -5.93
C ILE A 168 -10.15 11.21 -5.01
N ILE A 169 -10.91 10.97 -3.95
CA ILE A 169 -11.11 11.91 -2.86
C ILE A 169 -10.03 11.66 -1.80
N GLU A 170 -9.13 12.61 -1.67
CA GLU A 170 -7.94 12.48 -0.82
C GLU A 170 -8.22 12.94 0.61
N HIS A 171 -7.72 12.17 1.58
CA HIS A 171 -7.71 12.53 3.00
C HIS A 171 -6.29 12.37 3.52
N ALA A 172 -5.69 13.47 4.01
CA ALA A 172 -4.34 13.39 4.57
C ALA A 172 -4.37 12.83 6.00
N VAL A 173 -3.42 11.95 6.32
CA VAL A 173 -3.24 11.44 7.70
C VAL A 173 -3.02 12.58 8.68
N SER A 174 -2.37 13.68 8.25
CA SER A 174 -2.15 14.89 9.06
C SER A 174 -3.41 15.59 9.53
N ASP A 175 -4.55 15.37 8.85
CA ASP A 175 -5.83 16.01 9.20
C ASP A 175 -6.50 15.31 10.40
N GLY A 176 -5.92 14.20 10.87
CA GLY A 176 -6.29 13.56 12.13
C GLY A 176 -7.76 13.16 12.22
N VAL A 177 -8.46 13.73 13.21
CA VAL A 177 -9.87 13.38 13.49
C VAL A 177 -10.80 13.76 12.34
N SER A 178 -10.54 14.86 11.62
CA SER A 178 -11.39 15.30 10.51
C SER A 178 -11.32 14.35 9.32
N ALA A 179 -10.11 13.86 8.98
CA ALA A 179 -9.97 12.83 7.96
C ALA A 179 -10.72 11.55 8.35
N TRP A 180 -10.60 11.15 9.61
CA TRP A 180 -11.28 9.96 10.13
C TRP A 180 -12.80 10.09 10.08
N ALA A 181 -13.37 11.24 10.47
CA ALA A 181 -14.79 11.53 10.38
C ALA A 181 -15.28 11.50 8.92
N ALA A 182 -14.54 12.12 8.00
CA ALA A 182 -14.88 12.12 6.59
C ALA A 182 -14.91 10.70 5.98
N LEU A 183 -13.97 9.82 6.38
CA LEU A 183 -13.99 8.41 5.94
C LEU A 183 -15.19 7.65 6.52
N GLN A 184 -15.62 7.92 7.76
CA GLN A 184 -16.83 7.33 8.30
C GLN A 184 -18.09 7.81 7.57
N ASP A 185 -18.15 9.10 7.23
CA ASP A 185 -19.30 9.66 6.50
C ASP A 185 -19.36 9.09 5.09
N ALA A 186 -18.22 8.87 4.42
CA ALA A 186 -18.16 8.17 3.15
C ALA A 186 -18.76 6.75 3.22
N LEU A 187 -18.36 5.97 4.23
CA LEU A 187 -18.93 4.62 4.41
C LEU A 187 -20.42 4.65 4.70
N ARG A 188 -20.89 5.59 5.53
CA ARG A 188 -22.35 5.78 5.79
C ARG A 188 -23.12 6.18 4.55
N ALA A 189 -22.47 6.88 3.61
CA ALA A 189 -23.01 7.22 2.29
C ALA A 189 -22.91 6.07 1.26
N ASN A 190 -22.55 4.86 1.69
CA ASN A 190 -22.31 3.69 0.85
C ASN A 190 -21.18 3.90 -0.18
N GLU A 191 -20.15 4.65 0.18
CA GLU A 191 -18.99 4.91 -0.67
C GLU A 191 -17.80 4.00 -0.28
N VAL A 192 -16.73 4.04 -1.07
CA VAL A 192 -15.58 3.15 -0.90
C VAL A 192 -14.41 3.88 -0.26
N VAL A 193 -13.84 3.28 0.77
CA VAL A 193 -12.62 3.76 1.42
C VAL A 193 -11.49 2.76 1.18
N VAL A 194 -10.37 3.23 0.62
CA VAL A 194 -9.19 2.39 0.33
C VAL A 194 -8.07 2.72 1.31
N LEU A 195 -7.56 1.69 1.99
CA LEU A 195 -6.51 1.80 3.00
C LEU A 195 -5.42 0.73 2.81
N HIS A 196 -4.17 1.10 3.06
CA HIS A 196 -3.12 0.10 3.25
C HIS A 196 -3.02 -0.30 4.73
N ALA A 197 -2.83 -1.59 4.99
CA ALA A 197 -2.90 -2.18 6.32
C ALA A 197 -1.66 -2.98 6.73
N ASP A 198 -0.58 -2.91 5.95
CA ASP A 198 0.63 -3.74 6.11
C ASP A 198 1.75 -3.09 6.92
N ARG A 199 1.69 -1.80 7.22
CA ARG A 199 2.71 -1.08 7.99
C ARG A 199 2.19 0.18 8.62
N VAL A 200 2.81 0.58 9.73
CA VAL A 200 2.54 1.84 10.42
C VAL A 200 3.42 2.94 9.81
N MET A 201 2.81 4.03 9.38
CA MET A 201 3.52 5.21 8.89
C MET A 201 3.91 6.14 10.04
N PRO A 202 4.90 7.03 9.86
CA PRO A 202 5.22 8.04 10.86
C PRO A 202 3.97 8.80 11.32
N MET A 203 3.86 9.06 12.61
CA MET A 203 2.71 9.70 13.28
C MET A 203 1.41 8.84 13.35
N GLN A 204 1.40 7.64 12.81
CA GLN A 204 0.31 6.69 13.02
C GLN A 204 0.57 5.83 14.27
N GLN A 205 -0.51 5.42 14.91
CA GLN A 205 -0.45 4.43 15.97
C GLN A 205 -0.64 3.03 15.41
N GLY A 206 0.18 2.10 15.85
CA GLY A 206 0.03 0.67 15.57
C GLY A 206 -0.19 -0.13 16.84
N SER A 207 -0.60 -1.37 16.68
CA SER A 207 -0.75 -2.34 17.76
C SER A 207 0.16 -3.53 17.50
N ARG A 208 0.61 -4.19 18.59
CA ARG A 208 1.33 -5.46 18.46
C ARG A 208 0.37 -6.54 17.99
N ILE A 209 0.63 -7.09 16.84
CA ILE A 209 -0.16 -8.15 16.21
C ILE A 209 0.82 -9.15 15.61
N PRO A 210 0.69 -10.45 15.88
CA PRO A 210 1.50 -11.46 15.21
C PRO A 210 1.32 -11.38 13.70
N PHE A 211 2.44 -11.39 12.95
CA PHE A 211 2.43 -11.23 11.51
C PHE A 211 3.59 -11.98 10.86
N LEU A 212 3.29 -12.78 9.83
CA LEU A 212 4.26 -13.60 9.09
C LEU A 212 5.10 -14.52 10.00
N GLY A 213 4.50 -14.97 11.11
CA GLY A 213 5.15 -15.85 12.09
C GLY A 213 6.00 -15.13 13.13
N ALA A 214 6.09 -13.80 13.13
CA ALA A 214 6.74 -13.02 14.18
C ALA A 214 5.71 -12.45 15.16
N HIS A 215 6.07 -12.38 16.45
CA HIS A 215 5.21 -11.87 17.52
C HIS A 215 5.53 -10.42 17.94
N ASP A 216 6.62 -9.87 17.42
CA ASP A 216 7.13 -8.52 17.70
C ASP A 216 6.85 -7.53 16.57
N THR A 217 5.80 -7.77 15.81
CA THR A 217 5.36 -6.91 14.70
C THR A 217 4.35 -5.87 15.16
N VAL A 218 4.39 -4.70 14.54
CA VAL A 218 3.46 -3.60 14.80
C VAL A 218 2.72 -3.27 13.51
N LEU A 219 1.40 -3.48 13.52
CA LEU A 219 0.52 -3.23 12.38
C LEU A 219 -0.52 -2.16 12.68
N PRO A 220 -1.00 -1.44 11.65
CA PRO A 220 -2.11 -0.50 11.83
C PRO A 220 -3.43 -1.26 12.02
N THR A 221 -4.28 -0.73 12.88
CA THR A 221 -5.64 -1.24 13.11
C THR A 221 -6.71 -0.38 12.43
N GLY A 222 -6.27 0.63 11.65
CA GLY A 222 -7.15 1.65 11.08
C GLY A 222 -8.27 1.09 10.21
N ALA A 223 -7.96 0.16 9.31
CA ALA A 223 -8.95 -0.43 8.41
C ALA A 223 -10.05 -1.19 9.16
N ALA A 224 -9.69 -2.08 10.08
CA ALA A 224 -10.65 -2.83 10.87
C ALA A 224 -11.43 -1.91 11.83
N ARG A 225 -10.77 -0.95 12.48
CA ARG A 225 -11.43 0.02 13.36
C ARG A 225 -12.46 0.86 12.62
N LEU A 226 -12.16 1.30 11.39
CA LEU A 226 -13.08 2.06 10.57
C LEU A 226 -14.29 1.21 10.16
N ALA A 227 -14.03 -0.02 9.71
CA ALA A 227 -15.06 -0.97 9.32
C ALA A 227 -16.02 -1.28 10.49
N LEU A 228 -15.48 -1.58 11.67
CA LEU A 228 -16.28 -1.83 12.89
C LEU A 228 -17.09 -0.61 13.31
N ALA A 229 -16.53 0.60 13.26
CA ALA A 229 -17.24 1.82 13.63
C ALA A 229 -18.46 2.11 12.72
N CYS A 230 -18.49 1.59 11.50
CA CYS A 230 -19.55 1.79 10.52
C CYS A 230 -20.39 0.52 10.22
N GLY A 231 -19.96 -0.65 10.68
CA GLY A 231 -20.53 -1.94 10.26
C GLY A 231 -20.28 -2.23 8.78
N ALA A 232 -19.22 -1.66 8.22
CA ALA A 232 -18.85 -1.84 6.82
C ALA A 232 -18.06 -3.14 6.63
N PRO A 233 -18.25 -3.88 5.53
CA PRO A 233 -17.39 -5.01 5.20
C PRO A 233 -15.98 -4.53 4.83
N ILE A 234 -14.97 -5.36 5.15
CA ILE A 234 -13.60 -5.19 4.63
C ILE A 234 -13.43 -6.16 3.47
N VAL A 235 -12.99 -5.66 2.32
CA VAL A 235 -12.62 -6.48 1.17
C VAL A 235 -11.10 -6.39 0.99
N PRO A 236 -10.34 -7.42 1.41
CA PRO A 236 -8.90 -7.47 1.17
C PRO A 236 -8.66 -7.56 -0.34
N THR A 237 -7.87 -6.62 -0.89
CA THR A 237 -7.67 -6.49 -2.34
C THR A 237 -6.20 -6.29 -2.64
N PHE A 238 -5.67 -7.09 -3.56
CA PHE A 238 -4.25 -7.06 -3.90
C PHE A 238 -4.05 -6.98 -5.41
N CYS A 239 -3.00 -6.28 -5.82
CA CYS A 239 -2.56 -6.25 -7.20
C CYS A 239 -1.22 -6.95 -7.31
N TYR A 240 -1.13 -7.90 -8.23
CA TYR A 240 0.09 -8.66 -8.49
C TYR A 240 0.60 -8.35 -9.90
N ARG A 241 1.91 -8.33 -10.03
CA ARG A 241 2.61 -8.09 -11.29
C ARG A 241 3.17 -9.39 -11.84
N HIS A 242 2.83 -9.70 -13.08
CA HIS A 242 3.31 -10.86 -13.84
C HIS A 242 3.98 -10.35 -15.12
N GLY A 243 5.26 -9.94 -15.02
CA GLY A 243 5.93 -9.25 -16.12
C GLY A 243 5.30 -7.89 -16.41
N HIS A 244 4.66 -7.75 -17.58
CA HIS A 244 3.92 -6.54 -17.99
C HIS A 244 2.44 -6.58 -17.62
N GLU A 245 1.91 -7.75 -17.33
CA GLU A 245 0.51 -7.95 -16.97
C GLU A 245 0.28 -7.72 -15.47
N LEU A 246 -0.94 -7.32 -15.14
CA LEU A 246 -1.38 -7.13 -13.77
C LEU A 246 -2.58 -8.03 -13.48
N GLU A 247 -2.60 -8.57 -12.28
CA GLU A 247 -3.72 -9.33 -11.73
C GLU A 247 -4.24 -8.58 -10.49
N VAL A 248 -5.55 -8.34 -10.43
CA VAL A 248 -6.22 -7.82 -9.24
C VAL A 248 -7.07 -8.93 -8.64
N GLU A 249 -6.84 -9.22 -7.38
CA GLU A 249 -7.57 -10.22 -6.60
C GLU A 249 -8.29 -9.53 -5.44
N MET A 250 -9.62 -9.57 -5.45
CA MET A 250 -10.46 -9.22 -4.31
C MET A 250 -10.79 -10.52 -3.57
N MET A 251 -10.34 -10.63 -2.33
CA MET A 251 -10.59 -11.82 -1.49
C MET A 251 -11.99 -11.78 -0.86
N ALA A 252 -12.37 -12.86 -0.21
CA ALA A 252 -13.63 -12.97 0.51
C ALA A 252 -13.82 -11.81 1.50
N PRO A 253 -15.00 -11.16 1.51
CA PRO A 253 -15.29 -10.06 2.43
C PRO A 253 -15.27 -10.51 3.89
N ILE A 254 -14.72 -9.65 4.73
CA ILE A 254 -14.76 -9.78 6.19
C ILE A 254 -15.91 -8.89 6.67
N TYR A 255 -16.99 -9.51 7.12
CA TYR A 255 -18.16 -8.78 7.59
C TYR A 255 -17.97 -8.31 9.03
N CYS A 256 -18.32 -7.05 9.28
CA CYS A 256 -18.22 -6.40 10.58
C CYS A 256 -19.58 -5.98 11.08
N GLU A 257 -19.84 -6.18 12.36
CA GLU A 257 -20.96 -5.54 13.07
C GLU A 257 -20.49 -4.20 13.66
N VAL A 258 -21.44 -3.32 13.98
CA VAL A 258 -21.09 -2.00 14.54
C VAL A 258 -20.57 -2.15 15.94
N GLU A 259 -19.29 -1.79 16.12
CA GLU A 259 -18.61 -1.78 17.41
C GLU A 259 -17.72 -0.56 17.55
N SER A 260 -17.72 0.08 18.73
CA SER A 260 -16.83 1.20 19.05
C SER A 260 -15.71 0.72 19.96
N LEU A 261 -14.57 0.39 19.36
CA LEU A 261 -13.42 -0.20 20.04
C LEU A 261 -12.20 0.71 20.02
N ARG A 262 -11.38 0.64 21.06
CA ARG A 262 -10.04 1.24 21.07
C ARG A 262 -9.09 0.42 20.22
N SER A 263 -8.02 1.04 19.71
CA SER A 263 -7.03 0.36 18.84
C SER A 263 -6.44 -0.92 19.47
N SER A 264 -6.24 -0.94 20.78
CA SER A 264 -5.75 -2.13 21.50
C SER A 264 -6.75 -3.30 21.51
N GLU A 265 -8.04 -3.00 21.55
CA GLU A 265 -9.13 -3.99 21.51
C GLU A 265 -9.32 -4.52 20.08
N VAL A 266 -9.22 -3.63 19.08
CA VAL A 266 -9.28 -4.01 17.67
C VAL A 266 -8.11 -4.93 17.30
N ALA A 267 -6.94 -4.81 17.90
CA ALA A 267 -5.78 -5.64 17.60
C ALA A 267 -6.03 -7.15 17.74
N SER A 268 -6.89 -7.54 18.67
CA SER A 268 -7.29 -8.95 18.91
C SER A 268 -8.66 -9.29 18.32
N HIS A 269 -9.35 -8.34 17.70
CA HIS A 269 -10.68 -8.55 17.14
C HIS A 269 -10.62 -9.50 15.93
N PRO A 270 -11.60 -10.43 15.77
CA PRO A 270 -11.62 -11.38 14.64
C PRO A 270 -11.49 -10.74 13.27
N ALA A 271 -12.11 -9.56 13.03
CA ALA A 271 -12.01 -8.85 11.75
C ALA A 271 -10.57 -8.40 11.45
N GLN A 272 -9.84 -7.89 12.46
CA GLN A 272 -8.42 -7.51 12.29
C GLN A 272 -7.57 -8.74 12.03
N LEU A 273 -7.79 -9.84 12.76
CA LEU A 273 -7.02 -11.07 12.58
C LEU A 273 -7.28 -11.71 11.20
N ALA A 274 -8.53 -11.67 10.72
CA ALA A 274 -8.88 -12.13 9.38
C ALA A 274 -8.21 -11.25 8.29
N LEU A 275 -8.17 -9.92 8.47
CA LEU A 275 -7.45 -9.03 7.57
C LEU A 275 -5.94 -9.33 7.57
N VAL A 276 -5.34 -9.55 8.74
CA VAL A 276 -3.93 -9.94 8.86
C VAL A 276 -3.65 -11.25 8.12
N ALA A 277 -4.52 -12.25 8.26
CA ALA A 277 -4.37 -13.52 7.54
C ALA A 277 -4.45 -13.34 6.01
N ALA A 278 -5.32 -12.44 5.51
CA ALA A 278 -5.39 -12.09 4.09
C ALA A 278 -4.09 -11.42 3.60
N LEU A 279 -3.57 -10.46 4.38
CA LEU A 279 -2.28 -9.81 4.09
C LEU A 279 -1.13 -10.82 4.03
N GLU A 280 -1.06 -11.74 5.01
CA GLU A 280 -0.04 -12.80 5.04
C GLU A 280 -0.13 -13.72 3.82
N THR A 281 -1.34 -14.11 3.43
CA THR A 281 -1.58 -14.94 2.25
C THR A 281 -1.05 -14.27 0.99
N ALA A 282 -1.40 -13.00 0.76
CA ALA A 282 -0.96 -12.25 -0.39
C ALA A 282 0.56 -12.05 -0.43
N ILE A 283 1.16 -11.69 0.71
CA ILE A 283 2.59 -11.45 0.81
C ILE A 283 3.39 -12.74 0.60
N ARG A 284 2.95 -13.86 1.17
CA ARG A 284 3.61 -15.16 0.95
C ARG A 284 3.48 -15.66 -0.49
N LYS A 285 2.36 -15.36 -1.17
CA LYS A 285 2.15 -15.69 -2.58
C LYS A 285 3.15 -14.96 -3.49
N HIS A 286 3.46 -13.67 -3.18
CA HIS A 286 4.35 -12.83 -3.98
C HIS A 286 5.31 -11.99 -3.11
N PRO A 287 6.23 -12.61 -2.38
CA PRO A 287 7.04 -11.94 -1.37
C PRO A 287 7.91 -10.82 -1.91
N SER A 288 8.43 -10.94 -3.14
CA SER A 288 9.25 -9.90 -3.78
C SER A 288 8.48 -8.65 -4.20
N GLN A 289 7.14 -8.71 -4.22
CA GLN A 289 6.30 -7.58 -4.59
C GLN A 289 5.86 -6.74 -3.39
N TRP A 290 6.12 -7.21 -2.18
CA TRP A 290 5.84 -6.45 -0.96
C TRP A 290 6.85 -5.33 -0.76
N MET A 291 6.42 -4.09 -0.95
CA MET A 291 7.27 -2.89 -0.89
C MET A 291 7.44 -2.38 0.55
N ALA A 292 7.95 -3.22 1.44
CA ALA A 292 8.13 -2.92 2.86
C ALA A 292 9.53 -2.32 3.13
N PHE A 293 9.66 -0.99 3.05
CA PHE A 293 10.91 -0.25 3.31
C PHE A 293 11.11 0.18 4.75
N MET A 294 10.12 -0.05 5.59
CA MET A 294 10.17 0.21 7.02
C MET A 294 10.23 -1.11 7.75
N GLN A 295 10.89 -1.12 8.90
CA GLN A 295 10.84 -2.28 9.77
C GLN A 295 9.40 -2.48 10.26
N VAL A 296 8.86 -3.66 10.00
CA VAL A 296 7.54 -4.07 10.49
C VAL A 296 7.66 -4.63 11.91
N ARG A 297 8.84 -5.13 12.26
CA ARG A 297 9.16 -5.56 13.62
C ARG A 297 9.52 -4.36 14.50
N GLU A 298 9.13 -4.43 15.75
CA GLU A 298 9.55 -3.45 16.75
C GLU A 298 11.08 -3.48 16.90
N ALA A 299 11.70 -2.30 16.93
CA ALA A 299 13.13 -2.22 17.15
C ALA A 299 13.46 -2.87 18.49
N ARG A 300 14.33 -3.87 18.50
CA ARG A 300 14.88 -4.42 19.75
C ARG A 300 15.65 -3.28 20.42
N LYS A 301 15.20 -2.91 21.62
CA LYS A 301 15.91 -1.97 22.52
C LYS A 301 17.25 -2.52 22.91
#